data_9821b1d044a7435e1b9f1d31dcb5016c
#
_entry.id   9821b1d044a7435e1b9f1d31dcb5016c
#
_cell.length_a   1.000
_cell.length_b   1.000
_cell.length_c   1.000
_cell.angle_alpha   90.00
_cell.angle_beta   90.00
_cell.angle_gamma   90.00
#
_symmetry.space_group_name_H-M   'P 1'
#
loop_
_entity.id
_entity.type
_entity.pdbx_description
1 polymer ?
#
loop_
_entity_poly.entity_id
_entity_poly.type
_entity_poly.pdbx_seq_one_letter_code
_entity_poly.pdbx_strand_id
1 'polypeptide(L)'
;MTEKRPLPSVLIDLMKLRVVVLLQITAICAILVHDLLVRYDSIAGDRSWMDTATAIAITLVGGTLSAGGSNAINMWFDADIDPLMARTAKRPIPQDEISARSALLFGLFISIAGSAVFLLAHWKAAFWSAFSVVFYVLIYTVWLKRRSPQNIVIGGIAGATPPLIGWAVAASETGALDGMNPFALGSPVPWMLFMLIFLWTPPHFWALALYRSGEYAKAQVPMMNEVRGAKSTLNQSKAYCGFLFLLGSVPCFWPASGIPLLWAFTSGALTVWYAKSVWDIDIEEPFDENGRMPKAAKSFFRSLFYLGWMFLALVAISAVPPGLLGFFGPLN
;
A
#
# COMPACT_ATOMS: atom_id res chain seq x y z
N MET A 1 19.48 11.47 -33.96
CA MET A 1 18.16 10.82 -33.73
C MET A 1 18.39 9.78 -32.66
N THR A 2 17.90 10.02 -31.46
CA THR A 2 17.96 9.02 -30.38
C THR A 2 17.08 7.82 -30.78
N GLU A 3 17.68 6.64 -30.78
CA GLU A 3 16.99 5.39 -31.10
C GLU A 3 15.79 5.23 -30.17
N LYS A 4 14.57 5.08 -30.71
CA LYS A 4 13.35 4.92 -29.89
C LYS A 4 13.41 3.59 -29.13
N ARG A 5 13.17 3.64 -27.85
CA ARG A 5 13.12 2.42 -27.02
C ARG A 5 12.04 1.45 -27.53
N PRO A 6 12.24 0.12 -27.34
CA PRO A 6 11.24 -0.89 -27.70
C PRO A 6 9.91 -0.65 -26.95
N LEU A 7 8.78 -0.77 -27.65
CA LEU A 7 7.45 -0.54 -27.08
C LEU A 7 7.18 -1.33 -25.78
N PRO A 8 7.56 -2.62 -25.62
CA PRO A 8 7.37 -3.33 -24.36
C PRO A 8 8.06 -2.66 -23.17
N SER A 9 9.26 -2.13 -23.34
CA SER A 9 9.98 -1.40 -22.28
C SER A 9 9.24 -0.12 -21.88
N VAL A 10 8.69 0.61 -22.83
CA VAL A 10 7.88 1.81 -22.59
C VAL A 10 6.60 1.47 -21.80
N LEU A 11 5.90 0.40 -22.17
CA LEU A 11 4.70 -0.05 -21.49
C LEU A 11 4.98 -0.50 -20.04
N ILE A 12 6.10 -1.20 -19.82
CA ILE A 12 6.57 -1.57 -18.49
C ILE A 12 6.83 -0.34 -17.62
N ASP A 13 7.46 0.69 -18.17
CA ASP A 13 7.73 1.94 -17.44
C ASP A 13 6.44 2.68 -17.08
N LEU A 14 5.41 2.66 -17.96
CA LEU A 14 4.09 3.20 -17.65
C LEU A 14 3.46 2.51 -16.43
N MET A 15 3.65 1.20 -16.29
CA MET A 15 3.10 0.42 -15.18
C MET A 15 3.76 0.70 -13.82
N LYS A 16 4.96 1.31 -13.78
CA LYS A 16 5.73 1.56 -12.54
C LYS A 16 5.91 0.30 -11.69
N LEU A 17 6.41 -0.78 -12.27
CA LEU A 17 6.48 -2.10 -11.61
C LEU A 17 7.11 -2.08 -10.21
N ARG A 18 8.05 -1.16 -9.92
CA ARG A 18 8.64 -1.02 -8.57
C ARG A 18 7.59 -0.72 -7.50
N VAL A 19 6.58 0.10 -7.82
CA VAL A 19 5.47 0.39 -6.90
C VAL A 19 4.52 -0.80 -6.83
N VAL A 20 4.22 -1.41 -7.98
CA VAL A 20 3.34 -2.58 -8.08
C VAL A 20 3.87 -3.74 -7.23
N VAL A 21 5.18 -4.02 -7.26
CA VAL A 21 5.81 -5.09 -6.43
C VAL A 21 5.52 -4.88 -4.94
N LEU A 22 5.61 -3.65 -4.44
CA LEU A 22 5.32 -3.36 -3.02
C LEU A 22 3.85 -3.65 -2.67
N LEU A 23 2.91 -3.29 -3.56
CA LEU A 23 1.48 -3.60 -3.39
C LEU A 23 1.24 -5.12 -3.41
N GLN A 24 1.90 -5.84 -4.32
CA GLN A 24 1.81 -7.30 -4.42
C GLN A 24 2.32 -8.00 -3.16
N ILE A 25 3.43 -7.55 -2.58
CA ILE A 25 3.96 -8.12 -1.33
C ILE A 25 2.89 -8.03 -0.23
N THR A 26 2.21 -6.90 -0.06
CA THR A 26 1.20 -6.75 0.99
C THR A 26 -0.04 -7.61 0.75
N ALA A 27 -0.46 -7.78 -0.52
CA ALA A 27 -1.55 -8.68 -0.88
C ALA A 27 -1.19 -10.15 -0.65
N ILE A 28 0.02 -10.57 -1.05
CA ILE A 28 0.52 -11.94 -0.85
C ILE A 28 0.67 -12.24 0.65
N CYS A 29 1.18 -11.30 1.44
CA CYS A 29 1.24 -11.49 2.89
C CYS A 29 -0.16 -11.70 3.50
N ALA A 30 -1.19 -10.98 3.01
CA ALA A 30 -2.56 -11.19 3.48
C ALA A 30 -3.10 -12.59 3.11
N ILE A 31 -2.78 -13.11 1.91
CA ILE A 31 -3.09 -14.50 1.51
C ILE A 31 -2.41 -15.48 2.47
N LEU A 32 -1.11 -15.31 2.71
CA LEU A 32 -0.34 -16.20 3.58
C LEU A 32 -0.86 -16.18 5.01
N VAL A 33 -1.17 -15.01 5.56
CA VAL A 33 -1.75 -14.90 6.91
C VAL A 33 -3.08 -15.64 6.98
N HIS A 34 -4.00 -15.41 6.01
CA HIS A 34 -5.29 -16.10 5.94
C HIS A 34 -5.09 -17.63 5.93
N ASP A 35 -4.30 -18.14 5.00
CA ASP A 35 -4.14 -19.58 4.79
C ASP A 35 -3.41 -20.27 5.94
N LEU A 36 -2.48 -19.57 6.63
CA LEU A 36 -1.83 -20.08 7.83
C LEU A 36 -2.79 -20.12 9.02
N LEU A 37 -3.64 -19.11 9.20
CA LEU A 37 -4.65 -19.11 10.27
C LEU A 37 -5.69 -20.23 10.05
N VAL A 38 -6.11 -20.50 8.80
CA VAL A 38 -6.98 -21.62 8.47
C VAL A 38 -6.26 -22.94 8.77
N ARG A 39 -5.03 -23.10 8.33
CA ARG A 39 -4.25 -24.35 8.46
C ARG A 39 -4.00 -24.76 9.93
N TYR A 40 -3.90 -23.81 10.82
CA TYR A 40 -3.72 -24.05 12.24
C TYR A 40 -5.01 -23.91 13.06
N ASP A 41 -6.18 -24.05 12.41
CA ASP A 41 -7.51 -24.02 13.04
C ASP A 41 -7.80 -22.74 13.85
N SER A 42 -7.06 -21.66 13.56
CA SER A 42 -7.29 -20.35 14.20
C SER A 42 -8.51 -19.62 13.61
N ILE A 43 -8.86 -19.93 12.36
CA ILE A 43 -10.11 -19.50 11.70
C ILE A 43 -10.65 -20.68 10.89
N ALA A 44 -11.99 -20.71 10.68
CA ALA A 44 -12.66 -21.80 9.96
C ALA A 44 -12.28 -21.86 8.49
N GLY A 45 -12.16 -23.05 7.94
CA GLY A 45 -11.90 -23.33 6.52
C GLY A 45 -10.97 -24.52 6.33
N ASP A 46 -10.73 -24.85 5.06
CA ASP A 46 -9.74 -25.84 4.61
C ASP A 46 -9.00 -25.27 3.41
N ARG A 47 -7.66 -25.31 3.44
CA ARG A 47 -6.80 -24.73 2.40
C ARG A 47 -5.55 -25.59 2.16
N SER A 48 -5.36 -26.03 0.94
CA SER A 48 -4.14 -26.68 0.50
C SER A 48 -3.06 -25.67 0.09
N TRP A 49 -1.81 -26.14 -0.04
CA TRP A 49 -0.74 -25.30 -0.62
C TRP A 49 -0.97 -24.97 -2.10
N MET A 50 -1.74 -25.79 -2.82
CA MET A 50 -2.10 -25.53 -4.21
C MET A 50 -3.09 -24.35 -4.30
N ASP A 51 -4.05 -24.28 -3.38
CA ASP A 51 -4.99 -23.16 -3.30
C ASP A 51 -4.27 -21.85 -2.98
N THR A 52 -3.30 -21.90 -2.05
CA THR A 52 -2.41 -20.76 -1.75
C THR A 52 -1.64 -20.30 -3.00
N ALA A 53 -1.03 -21.26 -3.74
CA ALA A 53 -0.30 -20.96 -4.96
C ALA A 53 -1.20 -20.34 -6.05
N THR A 54 -2.41 -20.90 -6.22
CA THR A 54 -3.42 -20.37 -7.16
C THR A 54 -3.86 -18.96 -6.78
N ALA A 55 -4.14 -18.72 -5.49
CA ALA A 55 -4.48 -17.38 -4.98
C ALA A 55 -3.36 -16.37 -5.25
N ILE A 56 -2.11 -16.73 -5.02
CA ILE A 56 -0.95 -15.89 -5.31
C ILE A 56 -0.85 -15.62 -6.82
N ALA A 57 -1.02 -16.63 -7.68
CA ALA A 57 -0.94 -16.47 -9.14
C ALA A 57 -2.03 -15.50 -9.66
N ILE A 58 -3.29 -15.67 -9.24
CA ILE A 58 -4.39 -14.76 -9.58
C ILE A 58 -4.06 -13.34 -9.12
N THR A 59 -3.55 -13.17 -7.89
CA THR A 59 -3.20 -11.88 -7.33
C THR A 59 -2.04 -11.22 -8.06
N LEU A 60 -0.99 -11.97 -8.42
CA LEU A 60 0.12 -11.45 -9.20
C LEU A 60 -0.32 -10.94 -10.57
N VAL A 61 -1.15 -11.69 -11.29
CA VAL A 61 -1.63 -11.27 -12.61
C VAL A 61 -2.61 -10.12 -12.49
N GLY A 62 -3.70 -10.29 -11.75
CA GLY A 62 -4.75 -9.28 -11.61
C GLY A 62 -4.26 -7.97 -11.01
N GLY A 63 -3.46 -8.05 -9.94
CA GLY A 63 -2.92 -6.89 -9.25
C GLY A 63 -1.85 -6.15 -10.08
N THR A 64 -1.00 -6.88 -10.83
CA THR A 64 -0.02 -6.23 -11.71
C THR A 64 -0.70 -5.46 -12.84
N LEU A 65 -1.72 -6.03 -13.45
CA LEU A 65 -2.47 -5.37 -14.52
C LEU A 65 -3.29 -4.18 -13.98
N SER A 66 -4.05 -4.37 -12.91
CA SER A 66 -4.93 -3.31 -12.38
C SER A 66 -4.13 -2.13 -11.82
N ALA A 67 -3.10 -2.37 -11.00
CA ALA A 67 -2.25 -1.32 -10.45
C ALA A 67 -1.35 -0.69 -11.52
N GLY A 68 -0.81 -1.48 -12.44
CA GLY A 68 -0.02 -1.00 -13.57
C GLY A 68 -0.84 -0.09 -14.48
N GLY A 69 -2.07 -0.48 -14.77
CA GLY A 69 -2.99 0.32 -15.58
C GLY A 69 -3.36 1.64 -14.92
N SER A 70 -3.67 1.64 -13.64
CA SER A 70 -3.95 2.87 -12.88
C SER A 70 -2.73 3.82 -12.85
N ASN A 71 -1.51 3.28 -12.80
CA ASN A 71 -0.28 4.08 -12.91
C ASN A 71 -0.11 4.72 -14.30
N ALA A 72 -0.46 3.99 -15.38
CA ALA A 72 -0.42 4.53 -16.75
C ALA A 72 -1.44 5.67 -16.91
N ILE A 73 -2.66 5.51 -16.38
CA ILE A 73 -3.69 6.57 -16.38
C ILE A 73 -3.20 7.79 -15.57
N ASN A 74 -2.56 7.56 -14.41
CA ASN A 74 -1.97 8.66 -13.63
C ASN A 74 -0.88 9.41 -14.41
N MET A 75 -0.01 8.71 -15.15
CA MET A 75 0.99 9.38 -16.01
C MET A 75 0.36 10.18 -17.13
N TRP A 76 -0.73 9.67 -17.72
CA TRP A 76 -1.48 10.43 -18.71
C TRP A 76 -2.03 11.74 -18.13
N PHE A 77 -2.65 11.68 -16.94
CA PHE A 77 -3.23 12.87 -16.31
C PHE A 77 -2.19 13.89 -15.86
N ASP A 78 -1.01 13.40 -15.42
CA ASP A 78 0.09 14.22 -14.91
C ASP A 78 1.05 14.72 -16.05
N ALA A 79 0.78 14.45 -17.32
CA ALA A 79 1.68 14.74 -18.43
C ALA A 79 2.10 16.21 -18.53
N ASP A 80 1.28 17.13 -18.03
CA ASP A 80 1.56 18.58 -17.98
C ASP A 80 2.52 18.98 -16.84
N ILE A 81 2.46 18.29 -15.68
CA ILE A 81 3.30 18.60 -14.51
C ILE A 81 4.56 17.74 -14.43
N ASP A 82 4.57 16.58 -15.07
CA ASP A 82 5.70 15.66 -15.01
C ASP A 82 7.03 16.26 -15.51
N PRO A 83 7.07 17.09 -16.56
CA PRO A 83 8.29 17.78 -17.01
C PRO A 83 8.87 18.74 -15.97
N LEU A 84 8.06 19.26 -15.03
CA LEU A 84 8.47 20.24 -14.04
C LEU A 84 9.26 19.65 -12.88
N MET A 85 9.27 18.32 -12.73
CA MET A 85 9.93 17.62 -11.64
C MET A 85 11.05 16.72 -12.18
N ALA A 86 12.27 16.85 -11.66
CA ALA A 86 13.44 16.08 -12.10
C ALA A 86 13.22 14.54 -12.08
N ARG A 87 12.41 14.06 -11.13
CA ARG A 87 12.07 12.65 -10.98
C ARG A 87 11.15 12.10 -12.07
N THR A 88 10.25 12.93 -12.60
CA THR A 88 9.18 12.52 -13.52
C THR A 88 9.37 13.01 -14.96
N ALA A 89 10.27 13.97 -15.19
CA ALA A 89 10.61 14.47 -16.52
C ALA A 89 11.11 13.38 -17.49
N LYS A 90 11.66 12.27 -16.94
CA LYS A 90 12.17 11.14 -17.73
C LYS A 90 11.10 10.06 -18.00
N ARG A 91 9.82 10.31 -17.70
CA ARG A 91 8.73 9.38 -17.98
C ARG A 91 8.44 9.27 -19.47
N PRO A 92 7.84 8.16 -19.96
CA PRO A 92 7.61 7.93 -21.37
C PRO A 92 6.82 9.02 -22.09
N ILE A 93 5.78 9.59 -21.47
CA ILE A 93 4.94 10.62 -22.11
C ILE A 93 5.70 11.95 -22.25
N PRO A 94 6.36 12.51 -21.22
CA PRO A 94 7.22 13.68 -21.36
C PRO A 94 8.39 13.52 -22.35
N GLN A 95 8.84 12.28 -22.59
CA GLN A 95 9.92 11.98 -23.52
C GLN A 95 9.43 11.67 -24.96
N ASP A 96 8.15 11.88 -25.27
CA ASP A 96 7.53 11.57 -26.56
C ASP A 96 7.72 10.12 -27.05
N GLU A 97 7.95 9.17 -26.11
CA GLU A 97 8.12 7.75 -26.44
C GLU A 97 6.79 7.06 -26.73
N ILE A 98 5.70 7.59 -26.19
CA ILE A 98 4.32 7.14 -26.41
C ILE A 98 3.37 8.33 -26.38
N SER A 99 2.32 8.31 -27.23
CA SER A 99 1.30 9.34 -27.16
C SER A 99 0.46 9.26 -25.87
N ALA A 100 0.04 10.42 -25.35
CA ALA A 100 -0.82 10.48 -24.16
C ALA A 100 -2.11 9.65 -24.35
N ARG A 101 -2.70 9.68 -25.55
CA ARG A 101 -3.90 8.89 -25.89
C ARG A 101 -3.63 7.39 -25.83
N SER A 102 -2.50 6.92 -26.37
CA SER A 102 -2.14 5.49 -26.34
C SER A 102 -1.86 5.03 -24.91
N ALA A 103 -1.21 5.85 -24.08
CA ALA A 103 -0.98 5.55 -22.66
C ALA A 103 -2.29 5.45 -21.87
N LEU A 104 -3.26 6.35 -22.13
CA LEU A 104 -4.58 6.29 -21.51
C LEU A 104 -5.33 5.02 -21.91
N LEU A 105 -5.41 4.70 -23.20
CA LEU A 105 -6.13 3.51 -23.69
C LEU A 105 -5.51 2.22 -23.16
N PHE A 106 -4.18 2.13 -23.15
CA PHE A 106 -3.45 1.03 -22.54
C PHE A 106 -3.80 0.91 -21.05
N GLY A 107 -3.71 2.01 -20.31
CA GLY A 107 -4.01 2.04 -18.87
C GLY A 107 -5.44 1.61 -18.56
N LEU A 108 -6.43 2.11 -19.30
CA LEU A 108 -7.84 1.71 -19.13
C LEU A 108 -8.03 0.22 -19.41
N PHE A 109 -7.51 -0.27 -20.54
CA PHE A 109 -7.66 -1.67 -20.93
C PHE A 109 -7.09 -2.62 -19.87
N ILE A 110 -5.82 -2.42 -19.48
CA ILE A 110 -5.19 -3.33 -18.50
C ILE A 110 -5.75 -3.18 -17.08
N SER A 111 -6.26 -2.00 -16.68
CA SER A 111 -6.93 -1.82 -15.38
C SER A 111 -8.21 -2.62 -15.31
N ILE A 112 -9.03 -2.57 -16.36
CA ILE A 112 -10.30 -3.33 -16.44
C ILE A 112 -9.99 -4.83 -16.50
N ALA A 113 -9.08 -5.25 -17.38
CA ALA A 113 -8.67 -6.65 -17.50
C ALA A 113 -8.11 -7.19 -16.18
N GLY A 114 -7.24 -6.43 -15.51
CA GLY A 114 -6.67 -6.82 -14.23
C GLY A 114 -7.70 -6.97 -13.12
N SER A 115 -8.67 -6.06 -13.04
CA SER A 115 -9.77 -6.18 -12.07
C SER A 115 -10.68 -7.36 -12.40
N ALA A 116 -10.92 -7.66 -13.68
CA ALA A 116 -11.71 -8.80 -14.12
C ALA A 116 -11.04 -10.16 -13.81
N VAL A 117 -9.70 -10.25 -13.82
CA VAL A 117 -8.97 -11.47 -13.43
C VAL A 117 -9.37 -11.93 -12.03
N PHE A 118 -9.65 -11.03 -11.11
CA PHE A 118 -10.07 -11.39 -9.75
C PHE A 118 -11.44 -12.07 -9.67
N LEU A 119 -12.27 -11.99 -10.73
CA LEU A 119 -13.51 -12.77 -10.82
C LEU A 119 -13.25 -14.27 -10.87
N LEU A 120 -12.05 -14.71 -11.26
CA LEU A 120 -11.65 -16.12 -11.22
C LEU A 120 -11.60 -16.66 -9.78
N ALA A 121 -11.42 -15.79 -8.79
CA ALA A 121 -11.48 -16.18 -7.39
C ALA A 121 -12.83 -15.79 -6.78
N HIS A 122 -13.11 -14.49 -6.64
CA HIS A 122 -14.35 -14.03 -6.03
C HIS A 122 -14.70 -12.59 -6.46
N TRP A 123 -15.98 -12.30 -6.62
CA TRP A 123 -16.45 -10.96 -7.03
C TRP A 123 -16.04 -9.84 -6.05
N LYS A 124 -15.89 -10.12 -4.73
CA LYS A 124 -15.42 -9.14 -3.74
C LYS A 124 -13.97 -8.72 -3.99
N ALA A 125 -13.11 -9.65 -4.43
CA ALA A 125 -11.73 -9.32 -4.82
C ALA A 125 -11.71 -8.41 -6.06
N ALA A 126 -12.54 -8.71 -7.06
CA ALA A 126 -12.72 -7.86 -8.24
C ALA A 126 -13.29 -6.48 -7.88
N PHE A 127 -14.26 -6.41 -6.97
CA PHE A 127 -14.81 -5.15 -6.45
C PHE A 127 -13.74 -4.29 -5.81
N TRP A 128 -12.94 -4.83 -4.88
CA TRP A 128 -11.89 -4.07 -4.21
C TRP A 128 -10.77 -3.64 -5.15
N SER A 129 -10.45 -4.44 -6.16
CA SER A 129 -9.51 -4.07 -7.22
C SER A 129 -10.05 -2.90 -8.06
N ALA A 130 -11.29 -3.00 -8.55
CA ALA A 130 -11.94 -1.93 -9.31
C ALA A 130 -12.10 -0.66 -8.46
N PHE A 131 -12.53 -0.79 -7.21
CA PHE A 131 -12.60 0.32 -6.25
C PHE A 131 -11.26 1.03 -6.10
N SER A 132 -10.16 0.27 -5.92
CA SER A 132 -8.82 0.84 -5.81
C SER A 132 -8.43 1.65 -7.04
N VAL A 133 -8.64 1.10 -8.25
CA VAL A 133 -8.37 1.78 -9.52
C VAL A 133 -9.16 3.08 -9.63
N VAL A 134 -10.49 3.01 -9.43
CA VAL A 134 -11.39 4.18 -9.52
C VAL A 134 -11.01 5.23 -8.49
N PHE A 135 -10.76 4.82 -7.24
CA PHE A 135 -10.38 5.73 -6.16
C PHE A 135 -9.03 6.41 -6.44
N TYR A 136 -8.03 5.64 -6.89
CA TYR A 136 -6.71 6.19 -7.22
C TYR A 136 -6.77 7.16 -8.40
N VAL A 137 -7.54 6.83 -9.44
CA VAL A 137 -7.65 7.68 -10.65
C VAL A 137 -8.53 8.90 -10.37
N LEU A 138 -9.79 8.71 -9.96
CA LEU A 138 -10.74 9.81 -9.88
C LEU A 138 -10.56 10.65 -8.60
N ILE A 139 -10.43 10.00 -7.44
CA ILE A 139 -10.38 10.71 -6.17
C ILE A 139 -8.98 11.27 -5.91
N TYR A 140 -7.94 10.43 -5.98
CA TYR A 140 -6.58 10.89 -5.70
C TYR A 140 -6.01 11.70 -6.86
N THR A 141 -5.91 11.14 -8.09
CA THR A 141 -5.17 11.76 -9.20
C THR A 141 -5.90 12.98 -9.75
N VAL A 142 -7.19 12.84 -10.11
CA VAL A 142 -7.95 13.91 -10.78
C VAL A 142 -8.42 14.98 -9.79
N TRP A 143 -8.92 14.56 -8.63
CA TRP A 143 -9.55 15.51 -7.70
C TRP A 143 -8.58 16.07 -6.66
N LEU A 144 -8.01 15.23 -5.78
CA LEU A 144 -7.32 15.67 -4.58
C LEU A 144 -5.88 16.15 -4.81
N LYS A 145 -5.14 15.48 -5.68
CA LYS A 145 -3.68 15.66 -5.84
C LYS A 145 -3.27 17.11 -6.03
N ARG A 146 -4.06 17.88 -6.79
CA ARG A 146 -3.77 19.29 -7.12
C ARG A 146 -4.59 20.29 -6.30
N ARG A 147 -5.46 19.85 -5.37
CA ARG A 147 -6.41 20.73 -4.68
C ARG A 147 -6.33 20.69 -3.17
N SER A 148 -5.79 19.63 -2.59
CA SER A 148 -5.86 19.43 -1.14
C SER A 148 -4.53 18.95 -0.55
N PRO A 149 -4.08 19.52 0.59
CA PRO A 149 -2.96 19.00 1.35
C PRO A 149 -3.24 17.62 1.99
N GLN A 150 -4.53 17.23 2.05
CA GLN A 150 -4.96 15.91 2.49
C GLN A 150 -4.90 14.84 1.38
N ASN A 151 -4.36 15.19 0.21
CA ASN A 151 -4.27 14.27 -0.94
C ASN A 151 -3.60 12.94 -0.59
N ILE A 152 -2.55 12.96 0.24
CA ILE A 152 -1.83 11.77 0.69
C ILE A 152 -2.66 10.95 1.68
N VAL A 153 -3.33 11.62 2.62
CA VAL A 153 -4.15 10.94 3.63
C VAL A 153 -5.31 10.21 2.97
N ILE A 154 -6.14 10.93 2.23
CA ILE A 154 -7.32 10.35 1.58
C ILE A 154 -6.90 9.41 0.44
N GLY A 155 -5.92 9.84 -0.38
CA GLY A 155 -5.38 9.03 -1.48
C GLY A 155 -4.76 7.69 -1.04
N GLY A 156 -4.26 7.64 0.20
CA GLY A 156 -3.71 6.44 0.82
C GLY A 156 -4.69 5.26 0.89
N ILE A 157 -6.01 5.52 0.84
CA ILE A 157 -7.05 4.48 0.78
C ILE A 157 -6.78 3.51 -0.39
N ALA A 158 -6.50 4.02 -1.58
CA ALA A 158 -6.24 3.14 -2.73
C ALA A 158 -5.02 2.23 -2.52
N GLY A 159 -3.93 2.78 -1.96
CA GLY A 159 -2.72 2.00 -1.66
C GLY A 159 -2.88 1.01 -0.50
N ALA A 160 -3.92 1.16 0.31
CA ALA A 160 -4.22 0.27 1.43
C ALA A 160 -5.13 -0.92 1.07
N THR A 161 -5.73 -0.95 -0.11
CA THR A 161 -6.66 -2.03 -0.53
C THR A 161 -6.01 -3.38 -0.86
N PRO A 162 -4.71 -3.52 -1.25
CA PRO A 162 -4.15 -4.81 -1.64
C PRO A 162 -4.34 -5.94 -0.62
N PRO A 163 -4.21 -5.74 0.70
CA PRO A 163 -4.53 -6.77 1.67
C PRO A 163 -6.00 -7.23 1.65
N LEU A 164 -6.96 -6.32 1.40
CA LEU A 164 -8.37 -6.69 1.26
C LEU A 164 -8.58 -7.59 0.04
N ILE A 165 -7.90 -7.25 -1.07
CA ILE A 165 -7.96 -8.03 -2.32
C ILE A 165 -7.37 -9.42 -2.09
N GLY A 166 -6.13 -9.50 -1.55
CA GLY A 166 -5.46 -10.75 -1.29
C GLY A 166 -6.26 -11.66 -0.34
N TRP A 167 -6.79 -11.09 0.74
CA TRP A 167 -7.65 -11.82 1.67
C TRP A 167 -8.91 -12.34 0.99
N ALA A 168 -9.61 -11.50 0.19
CA ALA A 168 -10.81 -11.91 -0.53
C ALA A 168 -10.54 -13.02 -1.57
N VAL A 169 -9.32 -13.06 -2.16
CA VAL A 169 -8.92 -14.17 -3.03
C VAL A 169 -8.69 -15.44 -2.20
N ALA A 170 -8.01 -15.37 -1.06
CA ALA A 170 -7.73 -16.51 -0.22
C ALA A 170 -9.01 -17.10 0.41
N ALA A 171 -9.91 -16.24 0.88
CA ALA A 171 -11.15 -16.65 1.55
C ALA A 171 -12.26 -17.13 0.60
N SER A 172 -12.04 -17.13 -0.71
CA SER A 172 -13.06 -17.45 -1.72
C SER A 172 -13.71 -18.83 -1.58
N GLU A 173 -12.95 -19.80 -1.09
CA GLU A 173 -13.38 -21.22 -0.99
C GLU A 173 -13.77 -21.62 0.46
N THR A 174 -13.67 -20.71 1.43
CA THR A 174 -13.89 -21.02 2.85
C THR A 174 -15.33 -20.81 3.31
N GLY A 175 -16.23 -20.36 2.43
CA GLY A 175 -17.61 -19.94 2.82
C GLY A 175 -17.66 -18.65 3.63
N ALA A 176 -16.52 -18.05 3.99
CA ALA A 176 -16.43 -16.83 4.79
C ALA A 176 -16.91 -15.57 4.06
N LEU A 177 -17.07 -15.65 2.73
CA LEU A 177 -17.43 -14.51 1.87
C LEU A 177 -18.89 -14.52 1.43
N ASP A 178 -19.76 -15.24 2.13
CA ASP A 178 -21.19 -15.30 1.77
C ASP A 178 -21.86 -13.92 1.80
N GLY A 179 -22.89 -13.78 0.96
CA GLY A 179 -23.71 -12.58 0.86
C GLY A 179 -23.12 -11.47 -0.02
N MET A 180 -23.97 -10.47 -0.31
CA MET A 180 -23.71 -9.39 -1.26
C MET A 180 -22.96 -8.19 -0.67
N ASN A 181 -22.64 -8.21 0.63
CA ASN A 181 -21.92 -7.10 1.26
C ASN A 181 -20.41 -7.19 0.93
N PRO A 182 -19.83 -6.26 0.14
CA PRO A 182 -18.41 -6.29 -0.22
C PRO A 182 -17.47 -6.05 0.97
N PHE A 183 -17.97 -5.47 2.07
CA PHE A 183 -17.22 -5.18 3.28
C PHE A 183 -17.12 -6.39 4.23
N ALA A 184 -17.98 -7.40 4.05
CA ALA A 184 -17.94 -8.64 4.83
C ALA A 184 -16.88 -9.58 4.26
N LEU A 185 -15.68 -9.57 4.86
CA LEU A 185 -14.52 -10.38 4.48
C LEU A 185 -14.27 -11.56 5.45
N GLY A 186 -15.22 -11.87 6.33
CA GLY A 186 -15.18 -13.02 7.23
C GLY A 186 -14.21 -12.88 8.42
N SER A 187 -13.40 -11.83 8.47
CA SER A 187 -12.42 -11.60 9.53
C SER A 187 -12.12 -10.11 9.72
N PRO A 188 -11.72 -9.65 10.91
CA PRO A 188 -11.21 -8.30 11.14
C PRO A 188 -9.78 -8.10 10.62
N VAL A 189 -9.03 -9.16 10.36
CA VAL A 189 -7.62 -9.10 9.98
C VAL A 189 -7.35 -8.30 8.70
N PRO A 190 -8.06 -8.51 7.57
CA PRO A 190 -7.83 -7.72 6.36
C PRO A 190 -8.06 -6.22 6.59
N TRP A 191 -9.00 -5.85 7.44
CA TRP A 191 -9.26 -4.46 7.81
C TRP A 191 -8.16 -3.86 8.68
N MET A 192 -7.59 -4.65 9.59
CA MET A 192 -6.40 -4.24 10.33
C MET A 192 -5.22 -3.98 9.39
N LEU A 193 -4.97 -4.88 8.43
CA LEU A 193 -3.89 -4.71 7.44
C LEU A 193 -4.13 -3.50 6.53
N PHE A 194 -5.36 -3.27 6.11
CA PHE A 194 -5.76 -2.06 5.41
C PHE A 194 -5.46 -0.80 6.24
N MET A 195 -5.92 -0.77 7.50
CA MET A 195 -5.70 0.37 8.39
C MET A 195 -4.23 0.58 8.72
N LEU A 196 -3.44 -0.48 8.81
CA LEU A 196 -1.99 -0.40 9.01
C LEU A 196 -1.32 0.39 7.87
N ILE A 197 -1.62 0.04 6.61
CA ILE A 197 -1.07 0.76 5.44
C ILE A 197 -1.64 2.18 5.38
N PHE A 198 -2.93 2.35 5.61
CA PHE A 198 -3.60 3.64 5.57
C PHE A 198 -2.97 4.63 6.58
N LEU A 199 -2.80 4.23 7.84
CA LEU A 199 -2.20 5.05 8.88
C LEU A 199 -0.69 5.23 8.72
N TRP A 200 0.00 4.28 8.07
CA TRP A 200 1.41 4.38 7.75
C TRP A 200 1.69 5.38 6.61
N THR A 201 0.75 5.51 5.67
CA THR A 201 0.94 6.31 4.45
C THR A 201 1.26 7.79 4.74
N PRO A 202 0.54 8.53 5.61
CA PRO A 202 0.84 9.94 5.86
C PRO A 202 2.24 10.17 6.43
N PRO A 203 2.69 9.57 7.53
CA PRO A 203 4.02 9.84 8.06
C PRO A 203 5.15 9.41 7.10
N HIS A 204 4.94 8.36 6.29
CA HIS A 204 5.87 7.96 5.24
C HIS A 204 6.05 9.04 4.17
N PHE A 205 4.95 9.48 3.56
CA PHE A 205 5.01 10.47 2.48
C PHE A 205 5.35 11.87 2.97
N TRP A 206 4.98 12.25 4.20
CA TRP A 206 5.37 13.52 4.77
C TRP A 206 6.86 13.56 5.11
N ALA A 207 7.44 12.44 5.55
CA ALA A 207 8.90 12.33 5.66
C ALA A 207 9.59 12.51 4.30
N LEU A 208 9.04 11.93 3.22
CA LEU A 208 9.52 12.15 1.85
C LEU A 208 9.40 13.62 1.42
N ALA A 209 8.28 14.27 1.73
CA ALA A 209 8.05 15.67 1.37
C ALA A 209 8.99 16.61 2.11
N LEU A 210 9.30 16.35 3.39
CA LEU A 210 10.32 17.07 4.16
C LEU A 210 11.72 16.79 3.62
N TYR A 211 12.03 15.54 3.30
CA TYR A 211 13.31 15.10 2.74
C TYR A 211 13.62 15.77 1.40
N ARG A 212 12.59 16.00 0.56
CA ARG A 212 12.70 16.60 -0.78
C ARG A 212 11.93 17.92 -0.88
N SER A 213 12.11 18.79 0.12
CA SER A 213 11.42 20.08 0.16
C SER A 213 11.64 20.88 -1.13
N GLY A 214 10.56 21.51 -1.65
CA GLY A 214 10.58 22.35 -2.85
C GLY A 214 10.37 21.64 -4.18
N GLU A 215 10.55 20.31 -4.33
CA GLU A 215 10.24 19.62 -5.59
C GLU A 215 8.73 19.67 -5.92
N TYR A 216 7.88 19.50 -4.92
CA TYR A 216 6.41 19.54 -5.07
C TYR A 216 5.87 20.95 -5.28
N ALA A 217 6.51 21.95 -4.66
CA ALA A 217 6.15 23.36 -4.85
C ALA A 217 6.32 23.79 -6.31
N LYS A 218 7.38 23.34 -7.00
CA LYS A 218 7.60 23.62 -8.44
C LYS A 218 6.47 23.08 -9.31
N ALA A 219 5.87 21.97 -8.95
CA ALA A 219 4.74 21.36 -9.65
C ALA A 219 3.37 21.84 -9.14
N GLN A 220 3.34 22.80 -8.23
CA GLN A 220 2.12 23.34 -7.59
C GLN A 220 1.24 22.25 -6.96
N VAL A 221 1.84 21.17 -6.45
CA VAL A 221 1.13 20.13 -5.71
C VAL A 221 1.11 20.52 -4.22
N PRO A 222 -0.07 20.77 -3.62
CA PRO A 222 -0.18 21.23 -2.25
C PRO A 222 0.14 20.10 -1.25
N MET A 223 1.42 19.95 -0.90
CA MET A 223 1.82 19.02 0.14
C MET A 223 1.60 19.62 1.53
N MET A 224 1.40 18.75 2.54
CA MET A 224 1.10 19.19 3.91
C MET A 224 2.15 20.14 4.47
N ASN A 225 3.43 19.86 4.26
CA ASN A 225 4.55 20.71 4.71
C ASN A 225 4.58 22.07 4.03
N GLU A 226 4.15 22.17 2.77
CA GLU A 226 4.09 23.45 2.05
C GLU A 226 2.90 24.31 2.50
N VAL A 227 1.74 23.68 2.82
CA VAL A 227 0.51 24.39 3.16
C VAL A 227 0.38 24.68 4.66
N ARG A 228 0.75 23.71 5.52
CA ARG A 228 0.59 23.79 6.99
C ARG A 228 1.91 23.95 7.74
N GLY A 229 3.02 23.96 7.02
CA GLY A 229 4.38 24.06 7.57
C GLY A 229 4.94 22.75 8.11
N ALA A 230 6.26 22.67 8.19
CA ALA A 230 7.01 21.48 8.61
C ALA A 230 6.67 21.03 10.03
N LYS A 231 6.52 21.97 10.98
CA LYS A 231 6.20 21.68 12.40
C LYS A 231 4.84 20.99 12.55
N SER A 232 3.81 21.52 11.87
CA SER A 232 2.46 20.93 11.89
C SER A 232 2.46 19.53 11.27
N THR A 233 3.17 19.35 10.15
CA THR A 233 3.32 18.06 9.46
C THR A 233 4.00 17.04 10.36
N LEU A 234 5.08 17.42 11.05
CA LEU A 234 5.79 16.55 11.98
C LEU A 234 4.91 16.14 13.17
N ASN A 235 4.15 17.08 13.76
CA ASN A 235 3.26 16.78 14.87
C ASN A 235 2.14 15.79 14.45
N GLN A 236 1.57 15.95 13.27
CA GLN A 236 0.62 15.00 12.72
C GLN A 236 1.28 13.62 12.48
N SER A 237 2.50 13.58 11.95
CA SER A 237 3.24 12.32 11.76
C SER A 237 3.43 11.57 13.10
N LYS A 238 3.73 12.29 14.19
CA LYS A 238 3.84 11.72 15.54
C LYS A 238 2.51 11.15 16.02
N ALA A 239 1.39 11.85 15.78
CA ALA A 239 0.05 11.35 16.13
C ALA A 239 -0.28 10.05 15.37
N TYR A 240 0.04 9.98 14.07
CA TYR A 240 -0.14 8.75 13.29
C TYR A 240 0.68 7.57 13.81
N CYS A 241 1.90 7.80 14.33
CA CYS A 241 2.67 6.75 15.01
C CYS A 241 1.94 6.23 16.27
N GLY A 242 1.27 7.10 17.03
CA GLY A 242 0.41 6.70 18.15
C GLY A 242 -0.76 5.81 17.71
N PHE A 243 -1.45 6.18 16.62
CA PHE A 243 -2.52 5.35 16.05
C PHE A 243 -2.01 4.00 15.54
N LEU A 244 -0.85 3.96 14.92
CA LEU A 244 -0.20 2.71 14.48
C LEU A 244 0.11 1.79 15.66
N PHE A 245 0.59 2.35 16.77
CA PHE A 245 0.87 1.58 17.99
C PHE A 245 -0.40 0.95 18.57
N LEU A 246 -1.49 1.72 18.66
CA LEU A 246 -2.78 1.22 19.14
C LEU A 246 -3.35 0.17 18.17
N LEU A 247 -3.35 0.44 16.87
CA LEU A 247 -3.88 -0.48 15.86
C LEU A 247 -3.18 -1.84 15.89
N GLY A 248 -1.87 -1.86 16.07
CA GLY A 248 -1.09 -3.10 16.09
C GLY A 248 -1.52 -4.06 17.22
N SER A 249 -2.02 -3.55 18.34
CA SER A 249 -2.46 -4.37 19.48
C SER A 249 -3.91 -4.83 19.38
N VAL A 250 -4.79 -4.09 18.68
CA VAL A 250 -6.24 -4.34 18.62
C VAL A 250 -6.62 -5.78 18.26
N PRO A 251 -6.03 -6.41 17.22
CA PRO A 251 -6.45 -7.75 16.82
C PRO A 251 -6.28 -8.80 17.90
N CYS A 252 -5.27 -8.65 18.75
CA CYS A 252 -4.99 -9.62 19.82
C CYS A 252 -6.09 -9.69 20.88
N PHE A 253 -6.89 -8.61 21.01
CA PHE A 253 -8.03 -8.54 21.93
C PHE A 253 -9.36 -8.89 21.26
N TRP A 254 -9.31 -9.36 19.99
CA TRP A 254 -10.48 -9.78 19.23
C TRP A 254 -10.37 -11.27 18.91
N PRO A 255 -11.05 -12.16 19.68
CA PRO A 255 -10.89 -13.62 19.51
C PRO A 255 -11.10 -14.12 18.09
N ALA A 256 -12.10 -13.56 17.37
CA ALA A 256 -12.37 -13.92 15.97
C ALA A 256 -11.27 -13.56 14.97
N SER A 257 -10.21 -12.88 15.40
CA SER A 257 -9.05 -12.59 14.54
C SER A 257 -8.12 -13.79 14.35
N GLY A 258 -8.07 -14.69 15.35
CA GLY A 258 -7.08 -15.76 15.42
C GLY A 258 -5.63 -15.29 15.62
N ILE A 259 -5.41 -13.97 15.83
CA ILE A 259 -4.05 -13.39 15.94
C ILE A 259 -3.51 -13.57 17.38
N PRO A 260 -2.32 -14.20 17.53
CA PRO A 260 -1.70 -14.43 18.82
C PRO A 260 -1.29 -13.14 19.54
N LEU A 261 -1.29 -13.15 20.88
CA LEU A 261 -0.85 -12.03 21.71
C LEU A 261 0.61 -11.62 21.45
N LEU A 262 1.46 -12.56 21.00
CA LEU A 262 2.83 -12.26 20.56
C LEU A 262 2.88 -11.14 19.50
N TRP A 263 1.84 -11.03 18.67
CA TRP A 263 1.74 -9.96 17.69
C TRP A 263 1.69 -8.57 18.32
N ALA A 264 0.96 -8.38 19.44
CA ALA A 264 0.87 -7.08 20.10
C ALA A 264 2.25 -6.58 20.57
N PHE A 265 3.07 -7.46 21.14
CA PHE A 265 4.43 -7.12 21.56
C PHE A 265 5.33 -6.80 20.34
N THR A 266 5.26 -7.64 19.31
CA THR A 266 6.09 -7.48 18.11
C THR A 266 5.74 -6.19 17.36
N SER A 267 4.45 -5.96 17.12
CA SER A 267 3.96 -4.75 16.43
C SER A 267 4.26 -3.49 17.24
N GLY A 268 4.10 -3.54 18.57
CA GLY A 268 4.44 -2.46 19.49
C GLY A 268 5.93 -2.11 19.43
N ALA A 269 6.82 -3.10 19.51
CA ALA A 269 8.27 -2.89 19.44
C ALA A 269 8.70 -2.30 18.09
N LEU A 270 8.18 -2.83 16.98
CA LEU A 270 8.44 -2.31 15.63
C LEU A 270 7.92 -0.88 15.48
N THR A 271 6.75 -0.57 16.03
CA THR A 271 6.18 0.79 15.94
C THR A 271 7.00 1.78 16.76
N VAL A 272 7.45 1.42 17.97
CA VAL A 272 8.36 2.26 18.78
C VAL A 272 9.69 2.50 18.05
N TRP A 273 10.26 1.46 17.44
CA TRP A 273 11.47 1.59 16.64
C TRP A 273 11.31 2.53 15.45
N TYR A 274 10.18 2.49 14.74
CA TYR A 274 9.88 3.43 13.66
C TYR A 274 9.61 4.83 14.19
N ALA A 275 8.73 4.97 15.20
CA ALA A 275 8.35 6.23 15.81
C ALA A 275 9.56 7.02 16.27
N LYS A 276 10.57 6.37 16.88
CA LYS A 276 11.83 7.03 17.24
C LYS A 276 12.41 7.82 16.07
N SER A 277 12.39 7.30 14.84
CA SER A 277 12.93 8.03 13.69
C SER A 277 12.11 9.25 13.29
N VAL A 278 10.80 9.23 13.57
CA VAL A 278 9.91 10.39 13.34
C VAL A 278 10.16 11.46 14.43
N TRP A 279 10.39 11.04 15.68
CA TRP A 279 10.76 11.96 16.76
C TRP A 279 12.13 12.59 16.59
N ASP A 280 13.06 11.86 15.97
CA ASP A 280 14.43 12.33 15.68
C ASP A 280 14.48 13.38 14.53
N ILE A 281 13.39 13.59 13.79
CA ILE A 281 13.34 14.61 12.72
C ILE A 281 13.46 16.00 13.36
N ASP A 282 14.47 16.73 12.92
CA ASP A 282 14.72 18.11 13.30
C ASP A 282 14.39 19.01 12.09
N ILE A 283 13.38 19.84 12.24
CA ILE A 283 12.92 20.73 11.15
C ILE A 283 13.86 21.93 10.93
N GLU A 284 14.77 22.20 11.86
CA GLU A 284 15.79 23.25 11.78
C GLU A 284 17.13 22.70 11.27
N GLU A 285 17.22 21.38 11.03
CA GLU A 285 18.42 20.72 10.49
C GLU A 285 18.80 21.33 9.12
N PRO A 286 20.08 21.71 8.91
CA PRO A 286 20.51 22.22 7.62
C PRO A 286 20.37 21.16 6.54
N PHE A 287 20.01 21.60 5.34
CA PHE A 287 19.99 20.72 4.16
C PHE A 287 21.42 20.29 3.80
N ASP A 288 21.57 19.04 3.35
CA ASP A 288 22.82 18.53 2.82
C ASP A 288 23.18 19.22 1.47
N GLU A 289 24.38 18.87 0.93
CA GLU A 289 24.88 19.40 -0.35
C GLU A 289 23.92 19.15 -1.54
N ASN A 290 23.01 18.19 -1.41
CA ASN A 290 22.00 17.86 -2.40
C ASN A 290 20.62 18.51 -2.12
N GLY A 291 20.55 19.45 -1.17
CA GLY A 291 19.31 20.11 -0.76
C GLY A 291 18.33 19.18 -0.04
N ARG A 292 18.81 18.22 0.75
CA ARG A 292 18.02 17.18 1.40
C ARG A 292 18.15 17.26 2.92
N MET A 293 17.05 16.94 3.63
CA MET A 293 17.04 16.85 5.09
C MET A 293 17.39 15.42 5.54
N PRO A 294 18.60 15.17 6.12
CA PRO A 294 19.10 13.80 6.39
C PRO A 294 18.24 13.00 7.35
N LYS A 295 17.74 13.60 8.45
CA LYS A 295 16.90 12.90 9.44
C LYS A 295 15.53 12.54 8.86
N ALA A 296 14.94 13.39 8.01
CA ALA A 296 13.71 13.07 7.31
C ALA A 296 13.92 11.93 6.29
N ALA A 297 15.05 11.91 5.57
CA ALA A 297 15.44 10.81 4.70
C ALA A 297 15.56 9.49 5.49
N LYS A 298 16.23 9.51 6.64
CA LYS A 298 16.36 8.33 7.51
C LYS A 298 14.98 7.82 7.95
N SER A 299 14.08 8.69 8.35
CA SER A 299 12.71 8.31 8.73
C SER A 299 11.93 7.72 7.55
N PHE A 300 12.03 8.32 6.35
CA PHE A 300 11.42 7.80 5.13
C PHE A 300 11.87 6.37 4.82
N PHE A 301 13.18 6.10 4.79
CA PHE A 301 13.68 4.75 4.53
C PHE A 301 13.32 3.77 5.65
N ARG A 302 13.39 4.19 6.91
CA ARG A 302 13.01 3.35 8.05
C ARG A 302 11.53 2.96 8.01
N SER A 303 10.67 3.83 7.50
CA SER A 303 9.24 3.54 7.34
C SER A 303 8.97 2.40 6.34
N LEU A 304 9.77 2.27 5.28
CA LEU A 304 9.67 1.15 4.33
C LEU A 304 10.04 -0.18 5.01
N PHE A 305 11.14 -0.19 5.77
CA PHE A 305 11.54 -1.37 6.54
C PHE A 305 10.49 -1.72 7.62
N TYR A 306 9.93 -0.70 8.30
CA TYR A 306 8.88 -0.89 9.28
C TYR A 306 7.69 -1.63 8.67
N LEU A 307 7.15 -1.15 7.56
CA LEU A 307 6.01 -1.80 6.92
C LEU A 307 6.35 -3.23 6.48
N GLY A 308 7.50 -3.44 5.87
CA GLY A 308 7.98 -4.77 5.47
C GLY A 308 8.08 -5.73 6.66
N TRP A 309 8.71 -5.29 7.76
CA TRP A 309 8.84 -6.11 8.97
C TRP A 309 7.50 -6.39 9.64
N MET A 310 6.54 -5.43 9.65
CA MET A 310 5.20 -5.66 10.16
C MET A 310 4.50 -6.81 9.42
N PHE A 311 4.51 -6.79 8.10
CA PHE A 311 3.88 -7.85 7.29
C PHE A 311 4.60 -9.20 7.44
N LEU A 312 5.93 -9.22 7.38
CA LEU A 312 6.71 -10.44 7.52
C LEU A 312 6.57 -11.05 8.92
N ALA A 313 6.58 -10.22 9.96
CA ALA A 313 6.40 -10.68 11.33
C ALA A 313 5.01 -11.29 11.55
N LEU A 314 3.96 -10.68 10.96
CA LEU A 314 2.61 -11.25 11.05
C LEU A 314 2.53 -12.62 10.37
N VAL A 315 3.09 -12.75 9.16
CA VAL A 315 3.17 -14.05 8.46
C VAL A 315 3.94 -15.07 9.32
N ALA A 316 5.10 -14.69 9.86
CA ALA A 316 5.93 -15.59 10.68
C ALA A 316 5.22 -16.03 11.96
N ILE A 317 4.52 -15.11 12.63
CA ILE A 317 3.75 -15.43 13.84
C ILE A 317 2.55 -16.31 13.51
N SER A 318 1.85 -16.06 12.40
CA SER A 318 0.73 -16.90 11.94
C SER A 318 1.19 -18.30 11.51
N ALA A 319 2.48 -18.49 11.22
CA ALA A 319 3.06 -19.80 10.89
C ALA A 319 3.39 -20.66 12.13
N VAL A 320 3.25 -20.11 13.34
CA VAL A 320 3.49 -20.86 14.58
C VAL A 320 2.19 -21.47 15.08
N PRO A 321 2.10 -22.81 15.22
CA PRO A 321 0.92 -23.45 15.79
C PRO A 321 0.54 -22.84 17.15
N PRO A 322 -0.75 -22.53 17.42
CA PRO A 322 -1.18 -21.89 18.66
C PRO A 322 -0.74 -22.63 19.93
N GLY A 323 -0.71 -23.95 19.91
CA GLY A 323 -0.27 -24.77 21.05
C GLY A 323 1.21 -24.59 21.45
N LEU A 324 2.06 -24.07 20.54
CA LEU A 324 3.46 -23.78 20.85
C LEU A 324 3.67 -22.37 21.44
N LEU A 325 2.68 -21.51 21.36
CA LEU A 325 2.78 -20.12 21.82
C LEU A 325 2.49 -19.97 23.32
N GLY A 326 1.87 -20.96 23.96
CA GLY A 326 1.53 -20.91 25.39
C GLY A 326 0.76 -19.65 25.76
N PHE A 327 1.24 -18.88 26.75
CA PHE A 327 0.64 -17.61 27.17
C PHE A 327 0.52 -16.56 26.06
N PHE A 328 1.39 -16.63 25.04
CA PHE A 328 1.40 -15.69 23.91
C PHE A 328 0.49 -16.11 22.75
N GLY A 329 -0.27 -17.21 22.92
CA GLY A 329 -1.25 -17.68 21.94
C GLY A 329 -2.45 -16.73 21.78
N PRO A 330 -3.41 -17.08 20.89
CA PRO A 330 -4.67 -16.35 20.75
C PRO A 330 -5.45 -16.35 22.08
N LEU A 331 -6.13 -15.25 22.36
CA LEU A 331 -7.07 -15.19 23.49
C LEU A 331 -8.36 -15.93 23.08
N ASN A 332 -8.74 -16.93 23.86
CA ASN A 332 -9.98 -17.70 23.67
C ASN A 332 -11.20 -16.96 24.21
#